data_743165ec2174ba3e889186ce34846b95
#
_entry.id   743165ec2174ba3e889186ce34846b95
#
_cell.length_a   1.000
_cell.length_b   1.000
_cell.length_c   1.000
_cell.angle_alpha   90.00
_cell.angle_beta   90.00
_cell.angle_gamma   90.00
#
_symmetry.space_group_name_H-M   'P 1'
#
loop_
_entity.id
_entity.type
_entity.pdbx_description
1 polymer ?
#
loop_
_entity_poly.entity_id
_entity_poly.type
_entity_poly.pdbx_seq_one_letter_code
_entity_poly.pdbx_strand_id
1 'polypeptide(L)'
;MIWQTPVIDRGEGAYCLPEDLNRIDGNINYLLGTSLKTDFNNNDILTLQQWQDIVNNTISACGKYGIKYVQEPTLDMTSYNFNNVENLLLQCYETLIKWQAQAVTNVYVQNQYDRYVNLPNNNYTRGYNY
;
A
#
# COMPACT_ATOMS: atom_id res chain seq x y z
N MET A 1 -12.25 -4.45 -0.63
CA MET A 1 -11.51 -3.34 -1.23
C MET A 1 -10.61 -3.87 -2.33
N ILE A 2 -10.50 -3.15 -3.41
CA ILE A 2 -9.67 -3.54 -4.55
C ILE A 2 -8.64 -2.45 -4.77
N TRP A 3 -7.38 -2.85 -4.94
CA TRP A 3 -6.33 -1.93 -5.33
C TRP A 3 -6.56 -1.47 -6.76
N GLN A 4 -6.42 -0.16 -7.01
CA GLN A 4 -6.56 0.41 -8.35
C GLN A 4 -5.21 0.97 -8.80
N THR A 5 -4.89 0.76 -10.08
CA THR A 5 -3.63 1.24 -10.65
C THR A 5 -3.51 2.75 -10.53
N PRO A 6 -2.47 3.26 -9.86
CA PRO A 6 -2.29 4.71 -9.72
C PRO A 6 -1.97 5.40 -11.03
N VAL A 7 -2.29 6.68 -11.08
CA VAL A 7 -1.88 7.58 -12.18
C VAL A 7 -0.72 8.41 -11.65
N ILE A 8 0.43 8.30 -12.29
CA ILE A 8 1.67 8.94 -11.83
C ILE A 8 2.29 9.88 -12.86
N ASP A 9 1.61 10.10 -13.97
CA ASP A 9 2.17 10.81 -15.11
C ASP A 9 1.26 11.94 -15.63
N ARG A 10 0.47 12.56 -14.75
CA ARG A 10 -0.34 13.70 -15.14
C ARG A 10 0.54 14.82 -15.68
N GLY A 11 0.08 15.45 -16.76
CA GLY A 11 0.75 16.62 -17.29
C GLY A 11 0.57 17.84 -16.40
N GLU A 12 1.40 18.85 -16.64
CA GLU A 12 1.34 20.11 -15.92
C GLU A 12 -0.06 20.74 -16.10
N GLY A 13 -0.64 21.20 -14.99
CA GLY A 13 -1.96 21.83 -14.98
C GLY A 13 -3.13 20.87 -15.05
N ALA A 14 -2.92 19.58 -15.04
CA ALA A 14 -4.00 18.61 -15.02
C ALA A 14 -4.78 18.69 -13.70
N TYR A 15 -6.10 18.56 -13.81
CA TYR A 15 -6.97 18.59 -12.64
C TYR A 15 -7.06 17.24 -11.97
N CYS A 16 -7.36 17.25 -10.67
CA CYS A 16 -7.74 16.05 -9.95
C CYS A 16 -9.26 15.87 -10.10
N LEU A 17 -9.65 14.82 -10.78
CA LEU A 17 -11.06 14.51 -11.03
C LEU A 17 -11.65 13.70 -9.88
N PRO A 18 -13.01 13.68 -9.74
CA PRO A 18 -13.61 12.84 -8.69
C PRO A 18 -13.16 11.39 -8.73
N GLU A 19 -12.99 10.81 -9.91
CA GLU A 19 -12.49 9.45 -10.05
C GLU A 19 -11.07 9.28 -9.53
N ASP A 20 -10.25 10.33 -9.65
CA ASP A 20 -8.89 10.31 -9.08
C ASP A 20 -8.95 10.26 -7.55
N LEU A 21 -9.84 11.03 -6.94
CA LEU A 21 -10.03 11.04 -5.49
C LEU A 21 -10.53 9.68 -5.00
N ASN A 22 -11.49 9.10 -5.71
CA ASN A 22 -12.03 7.78 -5.36
C ASN A 22 -10.94 6.72 -5.41
N ARG A 23 -10.07 6.79 -6.42
CA ARG A 23 -8.94 5.86 -6.54
C ARG A 23 -7.93 6.07 -5.41
N ILE A 24 -7.53 7.31 -5.17
CA ILE A 24 -6.54 7.64 -4.13
C ILE A 24 -7.06 7.20 -2.76
N ASP A 25 -8.26 7.60 -2.40
CA ASP A 25 -8.85 7.25 -1.11
C ASP A 25 -9.07 5.74 -0.99
N GLY A 26 -9.51 5.10 -2.06
CA GLY A 26 -9.66 3.65 -2.09
C GLY A 26 -8.35 2.92 -1.90
N ASN A 27 -7.28 3.40 -2.49
CA ASN A 27 -5.95 2.82 -2.33
C ASN A 27 -5.41 3.05 -0.91
N ILE A 28 -5.65 4.22 -0.33
CA ILE A 28 -5.30 4.47 1.07
C ILE A 28 -6.06 3.51 1.99
N ASN A 29 -7.36 3.35 1.76
CA ASN A 29 -8.18 2.42 2.54
C ASN A 29 -7.63 0.99 2.42
N TYR A 30 -7.21 0.60 1.24
CA TYR A 30 -6.63 -0.71 1.01
C TYR A 30 -5.34 -0.91 1.82
N LEU A 31 -4.47 0.10 1.85
CA LEU A 31 -3.16 0.00 2.51
C LEU A 31 -3.25 0.13 4.03
N LEU A 32 -4.15 0.96 4.53
CA LEU A 32 -4.20 1.32 5.95
C LEU A 32 -5.43 0.79 6.68
N GLY A 33 -6.42 0.29 5.97
CA GLY A 33 -7.67 -0.14 6.60
C GLY A 33 -8.52 1.04 7.07
N THR A 34 -8.32 2.22 6.50
CA THR A 34 -9.12 3.40 6.80
C THR A 34 -10.48 3.34 6.10
N SER A 35 -11.34 4.32 6.38
CA SER A 35 -12.69 4.41 5.80
C SER A 35 -12.89 5.78 5.13
N LEU A 36 -11.95 6.21 4.32
CA LEU A 36 -12.07 7.46 3.59
C LEU A 36 -13.16 7.35 2.52
N LYS A 37 -13.76 8.51 2.19
CA LYS A 37 -14.81 8.59 1.18
C LYS A 37 -14.28 8.15 -0.20
N THR A 38 -15.03 7.28 -0.88
CA THR A 38 -14.65 6.77 -2.20
C THR A 38 -15.76 6.92 -3.23
N ASP A 39 -16.74 7.79 -2.95
CA ASP A 39 -17.89 8.00 -3.83
C ASP A 39 -18.03 9.48 -4.26
N PHE A 40 -16.92 10.16 -4.48
CA PHE A 40 -16.94 11.51 -5.02
C PHE A 40 -17.58 11.53 -6.40
N ASN A 41 -18.34 12.59 -6.68
CA ASN A 41 -18.96 12.80 -7.99
C ASN A 41 -18.74 14.24 -8.43
N ASN A 42 -19.25 14.59 -9.61
CA ASN A 42 -19.00 15.91 -10.21
C ASN A 42 -19.56 17.09 -9.43
N ASN A 43 -20.45 16.84 -8.46
CA ASN A 43 -21.00 17.90 -7.61
C ASN A 43 -20.20 18.09 -6.33
N ASP A 44 -19.25 17.23 -6.06
CA ASP A 44 -18.43 17.33 -4.87
C ASP A 44 -17.24 18.26 -5.11
N ILE A 45 -16.86 18.97 -4.07
CA ILE A 45 -15.70 19.85 -4.09
C ILE A 45 -14.67 19.24 -3.13
N LEU A 46 -13.44 19.10 -3.62
CA LEU A 46 -12.33 18.69 -2.74
C LEU A 46 -12.01 19.83 -1.79
N THR A 47 -12.20 19.60 -0.51
CA THR A 47 -11.85 20.57 0.51
C THR A 47 -10.38 20.46 0.90
N LEU A 48 -9.84 21.52 1.48
CA LEU A 48 -8.47 21.49 2.00
C LEU A 48 -8.33 20.41 3.06
N GLN A 49 -9.33 20.22 3.91
CA GLN A 49 -9.29 19.18 4.94
C GLN A 49 -9.21 17.78 4.33
N GLN A 50 -9.98 17.52 3.29
CA GLN A 50 -9.95 16.23 2.60
C GLN A 50 -8.58 15.97 1.97
N TRP A 51 -7.99 16.99 1.35
CA TRP A 51 -6.65 16.85 0.78
C TRP A 51 -5.60 16.67 1.89
N GLN A 52 -5.73 17.38 2.98
CA GLN A 52 -4.85 17.22 4.13
C GLN A 52 -4.92 15.80 4.69
N ASP A 53 -6.11 15.22 4.76
CA ASP A 53 -6.29 13.83 5.19
C ASP A 53 -5.58 12.87 4.23
N ILE A 54 -5.68 13.10 2.94
CA ILE A 54 -4.98 12.29 1.92
C ILE A 54 -3.46 12.36 2.15
N VAL A 55 -2.92 13.57 2.30
CA VAL A 55 -1.49 13.77 2.49
C VAL A 55 -1.02 13.09 3.78
N ASN A 56 -1.73 13.29 4.87
CA ASN A 56 -1.37 12.71 6.16
C ASN A 56 -1.43 11.18 6.12
N ASN A 57 -2.44 10.62 5.47
CA ASN A 57 -2.56 9.17 5.35
C ASN A 57 -1.49 8.60 4.41
N THR A 58 -1.10 9.34 3.37
CA THR A 58 0.00 8.92 2.51
C THR A 58 1.32 8.87 3.28
N ILE A 59 1.58 9.88 4.11
CA ILE A 59 2.77 9.89 4.97
C ILE A 59 2.73 8.71 5.96
N SER A 60 1.55 8.44 6.54
CA SER A 60 1.38 7.30 7.44
C SER A 60 1.64 5.97 6.73
N ALA A 61 1.16 5.84 5.49
CA ALA A 61 1.40 4.64 4.70
C ALA A 61 2.90 4.47 4.42
N CYS A 62 3.59 5.54 4.08
CA CYS A 62 5.04 5.49 3.86
C CYS A 62 5.77 5.03 5.13
N GLY A 63 5.32 5.49 6.30
CA GLY A 63 5.87 5.04 7.57
C GLY A 63 5.63 3.56 7.82
N LYS A 64 4.42 3.09 7.55
CA LYS A 64 4.04 1.69 7.74
C LYS A 64 4.85 0.75 6.85
N TYR A 65 5.08 1.13 5.61
CA TYR A 65 5.76 0.26 4.63
C TYR A 65 7.24 0.59 4.44
N GLY A 66 7.78 1.51 5.24
CA GLY A 66 9.19 1.84 5.20
C GLY A 66 9.65 2.53 3.91
N ILE A 67 8.75 3.29 3.28
CA ILE A 67 9.08 4.01 2.06
C ILE A 67 9.81 5.31 2.40
N LYS A 68 10.99 5.50 1.81
CA LYS A 68 11.73 6.76 1.90
C LYS A 68 11.44 7.55 0.64
N TYR A 69 10.83 8.71 0.80
CA TYR A 69 10.48 9.54 -0.34
C TYR A 69 11.51 10.64 -0.56
N VAL A 70 11.76 10.95 -1.83
CA VAL A 70 12.63 12.04 -2.23
C VAL A 70 11.93 13.37 -2.00
N GLN A 71 10.64 13.41 -2.28
CA GLN A 71 9.81 14.60 -2.12
C GLN A 71 8.65 14.30 -1.21
N GLU A 72 8.55 15.01 -0.08
CA GLU A 72 7.43 14.86 0.83
C GLU A 72 6.15 15.42 0.18
N PRO A 73 5.01 14.73 0.30
CA PRO A 73 3.75 15.28 -0.17
C PRO A 73 3.41 16.56 0.57
N THR A 74 2.89 17.54 -0.14
CA THR A 74 2.53 18.84 0.43
C THR A 74 1.04 19.10 0.26
N LEU A 75 0.58 20.22 0.83
CA LEU A 75 -0.82 20.63 0.71
C LEU A 75 -1.12 21.33 -0.61
N ASP A 76 -0.13 21.54 -1.47
CA ASP A 76 -0.34 22.13 -2.77
C ASP A 76 -1.10 21.19 -3.68
N MET A 77 -2.20 21.63 -4.23
CA MET A 77 -3.06 20.83 -5.11
C MET A 77 -2.61 20.96 -6.57
N THR A 78 -1.42 20.47 -6.86
CA THR A 78 -0.84 20.51 -8.21
C THR A 78 -0.78 19.10 -8.79
N SER A 79 -0.76 19.01 -10.13
CA SER A 79 -0.61 17.72 -10.81
C SER A 79 0.63 16.98 -10.36
N TYR A 80 1.72 17.71 -10.14
CA TYR A 80 2.96 17.13 -9.63
C TYR A 80 2.74 16.47 -8.28
N ASN A 81 2.04 17.12 -7.38
CA ASN A 81 1.81 16.60 -6.04
C ASN A 81 0.81 15.44 -6.04
N PHE A 82 -0.20 15.48 -6.92
CA PHE A 82 -1.09 14.34 -7.10
C PHE A 82 -0.33 13.12 -7.60
N ASN A 83 0.56 13.30 -8.58
CA ASN A 83 1.40 12.22 -9.09
C ASN A 83 2.31 11.67 -7.99
N ASN A 84 2.87 12.53 -7.16
CA ASN A 84 3.76 12.13 -6.07
C ASN A 84 3.01 11.29 -5.04
N VAL A 85 1.82 11.71 -4.64
CA VAL A 85 0.99 10.95 -3.70
C VAL A 85 0.69 9.56 -4.27
N GLU A 86 0.23 9.47 -5.50
CA GLU A 86 -0.09 8.19 -6.10
C GLU A 86 1.14 7.31 -6.30
N ASN A 87 2.29 7.90 -6.62
CA ASN A 87 3.53 7.14 -6.75
C ASN A 87 3.99 6.58 -5.41
N LEU A 88 3.84 7.33 -4.33
CA LEU A 88 4.19 6.84 -2.99
C LEU A 88 3.26 5.72 -2.56
N LEU A 89 1.97 5.83 -2.86
CA LEU A 89 1.02 4.75 -2.58
C LEU A 89 1.34 3.49 -3.39
N LEU A 90 1.78 3.66 -4.64
CA LEU A 90 2.22 2.54 -5.46
C LEU A 90 3.42 1.83 -4.84
N GLN A 91 4.39 2.56 -4.34
CA GLN A 91 5.55 1.97 -3.68
C GLN A 91 5.15 1.22 -2.42
N CYS A 92 4.18 1.74 -1.67
CA CYS A 92 3.63 1.03 -0.51
C CYS A 92 2.98 -0.29 -0.92
N TYR A 93 2.20 -0.27 -1.99
CA TYR A 93 1.54 -1.47 -2.50
C TYR A 93 2.55 -2.51 -2.97
N GLU A 94 3.57 -2.09 -3.69
CA GLU A 94 4.63 -3.00 -4.14
C GLU A 94 5.35 -3.64 -2.96
N THR A 95 5.57 -2.90 -1.89
CA THR A 95 6.16 -3.42 -0.66
C THR A 95 5.23 -4.43 0.01
N LEU A 96 3.93 -4.13 0.08
CA LEU A 96 2.95 -5.05 0.64
C LEU A 96 2.94 -6.37 -0.13
N ILE A 97 2.97 -6.32 -1.46
CA ILE A 97 3.01 -7.52 -2.29
C ILE A 97 4.26 -8.35 -2.02
N LYS A 98 5.41 -7.70 -1.85
CA LYS A 98 6.65 -8.40 -1.49
C LYS A 98 6.53 -9.08 -0.14
N TRP A 99 5.94 -8.42 0.85
CA TRP A 99 5.75 -9.00 2.17
C TRP A 99 4.83 -10.22 2.12
N GLN A 100 3.75 -10.13 1.35
CA GLN A 100 2.82 -11.25 1.18
C GLN A 100 3.50 -12.45 0.51
N ALA A 101 4.28 -12.21 -0.53
CA ALA A 101 5.02 -13.26 -1.22
C ALA A 101 6.04 -13.91 -0.30
N GLN A 102 6.74 -13.13 0.51
CA GLN A 102 7.71 -13.64 1.46
C GLN A 102 7.04 -14.45 2.57
N ALA A 103 5.88 -14.02 3.05
CA ALA A 103 5.14 -14.76 4.05
C ALA A 103 4.73 -16.14 3.53
N VAL A 104 4.26 -16.23 2.29
CA VAL A 104 3.92 -17.50 1.66
C VAL A 104 5.15 -18.39 1.55
N THR A 105 6.28 -17.84 1.14
CA THR A 105 7.53 -18.59 1.02
C THR A 105 7.98 -19.11 2.39
N ASN A 106 7.89 -18.30 3.43
CA ASN A 106 8.28 -18.72 4.78
C ASN A 106 7.40 -19.86 5.29
N VAL A 107 6.09 -19.82 5.02
CA VAL A 107 5.17 -20.90 5.39
C VAL A 107 5.54 -22.18 4.65
N TYR A 108 5.85 -22.09 3.36
CA TYR A 108 6.26 -23.25 2.58
C TYR A 108 7.52 -23.90 3.16
N VAL A 109 8.53 -23.11 3.46
CA VAL A 109 9.78 -23.60 4.05
C VAL A 109 9.53 -24.28 5.40
N GLN A 110 8.70 -23.68 6.25
CA GLN A 110 8.35 -24.25 7.54
C GLN A 110 7.63 -25.60 7.40
N ASN A 111 6.71 -25.69 6.44
CA ASN A 111 5.99 -26.93 6.18
C ASN A 111 6.93 -28.05 5.71
N GLN A 112 7.93 -27.72 4.89
CA GLN A 112 8.93 -28.71 4.47
C GLN A 112 9.76 -29.18 5.65
N TYR A 113 10.16 -28.29 6.52
CA TYR A 113 10.90 -28.64 7.73
C TYR A 113 10.08 -29.55 8.64
N ASP A 114 8.84 -29.21 8.90
CA ASP A 114 7.96 -30.01 9.75
C ASP A 114 7.78 -31.41 9.19
N ARG A 115 7.62 -31.54 7.88
CA ARG A 115 7.50 -32.85 7.22
C ARG A 115 8.76 -33.67 7.42
N TYR A 116 9.92 -33.04 7.31
CA TYR A 116 11.19 -33.74 7.45
C TYR A 116 11.36 -34.29 8.86
N VAL A 117 11.08 -33.48 9.88
CA VAL A 117 11.31 -33.90 11.26
C VAL A 117 10.26 -34.87 11.78
N ASN A 118 9.14 -35.01 11.12
CA ASN A 118 8.06 -35.88 11.54
C ASN A 118 7.93 -37.13 10.68
N LEU A 119 9.00 -37.53 9.99
CA LEU A 119 8.99 -38.77 9.24
C LEU A 119 8.84 -39.95 10.19
N PRO A 120 8.17 -41.03 9.77
CA PRO A 120 7.85 -42.15 10.66
C PRO A 120 9.05 -42.80 11.32
N ASN A 121 10.17 -42.86 10.62
CA ASN A 121 11.37 -43.48 11.21
C ASN A 121 12.42 -42.45 11.57
N ASN A 122 11.98 -41.31 12.01
CA ASN A 122 12.84 -40.20 12.31
C ASN A 122 13.21 -40.13 13.80
N ASN A 123 13.14 -41.22 14.51
CA ASN A 123 13.41 -41.21 15.93
C ASN A 123 14.85 -40.85 16.23
N TYR A 124 15.75 -41.13 15.32
CA TYR A 124 17.16 -40.79 15.53
C TYR A 124 17.44 -39.31 15.43
N THR A 125 16.53 -38.57 14.87
CA THR A 125 16.74 -37.13 14.72
C THR A 125 16.10 -36.33 15.80
N ARG A 126 15.29 -36.96 16.62
CA ARG A 126 14.50 -36.21 17.59
C ARG A 126 15.32 -35.45 18.58
N GLY A 127 16.46 -35.96 18.87
CA GLY A 127 17.27 -35.34 19.90
C GLY A 127 18.02 -34.14 19.46
N TYR A 128 18.07 -33.93 18.16
CA TYR A 128 18.88 -32.84 17.78
C TYR A 128 18.12 -31.74 17.21
N ASN A 129 16.92 -32.01 16.96
CA ASN A 129 16.37 -31.07 16.21
C ASN A 129 16.19 -29.92 16.91
N TYR A 130 16.90 -29.30 16.85
CA TYR A 130 16.51 -28.10 17.25
C TYR A 130 16.82 -27.76 18.58
#